data_c358a9d4c8a3d548c619bdc7b37b3fd2
#
_entry.id   c358a9d4c8a3d548c619bdc7b37b3fd2
#
_cell.length_a   1.000
_cell.length_b   1.000
_cell.length_c   1.000
_cell.angle_alpha   90.00
_cell.angle_beta   90.00
_cell.angle_gamma   90.00
#
_symmetry.space_group_name_H-M   'P 1'
#
loop_
_entity.id
_entity.type
_entity.pdbx_description
1 polymer ?
#
loop_
_entity_poly.entity_id
_entity_poly.type
_entity_poly.pdbx_seq_one_letter_code
_entity_poly.pdbx_strand_id
1 'polypeptide(L)'
;MDKIIAMSDFFSVTTDYLLKGIVQEAAAPASNDRALISRVLYIVSTALIAIGLLCAFAGWYELQRMEPLAGGMVIQAVGAAIYFIARLLSDAKAPFYVTWLNVLGVTLMPVSMFTGWLSLLLFHQGWVAPYPVVSGPAHVILFFCAYFVVAVQSHRFFKKHH
;
A
#
# COMPACT_ATOMS: atom_id res chain seq x y z
N MET A 1 21.94 9.60 -48.74
CA MET A 1 21.47 9.73 -47.35
C MET A 1 20.02 9.29 -47.18
N ASP A 2 19.15 9.56 -48.13
CA ASP A 2 17.71 9.28 -48.03
C ASP A 2 17.35 7.80 -47.82
N LYS A 3 18.12 6.87 -48.38
CA LYS A 3 17.91 5.41 -48.16
C LYS A 3 18.16 4.96 -46.72
N ILE A 4 19.13 5.58 -46.04
CA ILE A 4 19.44 5.27 -44.66
C ILE A 4 18.34 5.76 -43.71
N ILE A 5 17.81 6.97 -44.01
CA ILE A 5 16.67 7.53 -43.27
C ILE A 5 15.44 6.65 -43.47
N ALA A 6 15.13 6.27 -44.73
CA ALA A 6 13.98 5.36 -45.01
C ALA A 6 14.12 4.00 -44.32
N MET A 7 15.35 3.45 -44.21
CA MET A 7 15.63 2.21 -43.49
C MET A 7 15.48 2.41 -41.98
N SER A 8 15.94 3.52 -41.41
CA SER A 8 15.79 3.80 -39.98
C SER A 8 14.32 3.90 -39.58
N ASP A 9 13.51 4.55 -40.41
CA ASP A 9 12.06 4.66 -40.18
C ASP A 9 11.35 3.31 -40.30
N PHE A 10 11.71 2.50 -41.31
CA PHE A 10 11.12 1.18 -41.52
C PHE A 10 11.39 0.22 -40.37
N PHE A 11 12.60 0.23 -39.82
CA PHE A 11 12.99 -0.63 -38.70
C PHE A 11 12.77 0.02 -37.33
N SER A 12 12.26 1.25 -37.26
CA SER A 12 12.09 2.02 -36.02
C SER A 12 13.37 2.11 -35.18
N VAL A 13 14.50 2.24 -35.85
CA VAL A 13 15.83 2.38 -35.24
C VAL A 13 16.47 3.72 -35.64
N THR A 14 17.40 4.24 -34.83
CA THR A 14 18.09 5.48 -35.17
C THR A 14 19.07 5.28 -36.31
N THR A 15 19.30 6.33 -37.10
CA THR A 15 20.31 6.34 -38.18
C THR A 15 21.72 6.07 -37.63
N ASP A 16 22.02 6.48 -36.38
CA ASP A 16 23.27 6.22 -35.69
C ASP A 16 23.48 4.72 -35.38
N TYR A 17 22.40 4.00 -35.08
CA TYR A 17 22.43 2.54 -34.94
C TYR A 17 22.83 1.84 -36.25
N LEU A 18 22.23 2.27 -37.36
CA LEU A 18 22.54 1.69 -38.67
C LEU A 18 23.96 2.02 -39.17
N LEU A 19 24.49 3.21 -38.79
CA LEU A 19 25.82 3.65 -39.25
C LEU A 19 26.95 3.21 -38.35
N LYS A 20 26.75 3.15 -37.04
CA LYS A 20 27.82 2.89 -36.06
C LYS A 20 27.71 1.52 -35.38
N GLY A 21 26.60 0.77 -35.60
CA GLY A 21 26.33 -0.48 -34.90
C GLY A 21 26.21 -0.31 -33.38
N ILE A 22 25.98 0.90 -32.91
CA ILE A 22 25.80 1.18 -31.50
C ILE A 22 24.41 0.70 -31.13
N VAL A 23 24.35 -0.38 -30.37
CA VAL A 23 23.10 -0.80 -29.74
C VAL A 23 22.63 0.38 -28.87
N GLN A 24 21.55 0.99 -29.28
CA GLN A 24 20.88 1.94 -28.39
C GLN A 24 20.40 1.10 -27.22
N GLU A 25 21.16 1.15 -26.13
CA GLU A 25 20.72 0.59 -24.85
C GLU A 25 19.33 1.13 -24.64
N ALA A 26 18.32 0.26 -24.57
CA ALA A 26 16.90 0.65 -24.48
C ALA A 26 16.83 1.77 -23.48
N ALA A 27 16.53 2.99 -23.94
CA ALA A 27 16.69 4.20 -23.16
C ALA A 27 15.98 3.96 -21.82
N ALA A 28 16.76 3.96 -20.74
CA ALA A 28 16.21 3.76 -19.41
C ALA A 28 15.03 4.74 -19.30
N PRO A 29 13.83 4.27 -18.90
CA PRO A 29 12.62 5.08 -18.98
C PRO A 29 12.92 6.46 -18.42
N ALA A 30 12.59 7.51 -19.17
CA ALA A 30 12.90 8.88 -18.82
C ALA A 30 12.49 9.12 -17.37
N SER A 31 13.22 9.93 -16.62
CA SER A 31 12.96 10.15 -15.18
C SER A 31 11.50 10.50 -14.89
N ASN A 32 10.82 11.07 -15.87
CA ASN A 32 9.40 11.41 -15.84
C ASN A 32 8.50 10.16 -15.86
N ASP A 33 8.87 9.12 -16.62
CA ASP A 33 8.10 7.87 -16.71
C ASP A 33 8.21 7.08 -15.41
N ARG A 34 9.38 7.05 -14.78
CA ARG A 34 9.57 6.42 -13.46
C ARG A 34 8.74 7.11 -12.37
N ALA A 35 8.67 8.44 -12.40
CA ALA A 35 7.86 9.20 -11.46
C ALA A 35 6.36 8.95 -11.67
N LEU A 36 5.92 8.80 -12.90
CA LEU A 36 4.53 8.47 -13.22
C LEU A 36 4.18 7.05 -12.76
N ILE A 37 5.02 6.07 -13.08
CA ILE A 37 4.85 4.67 -12.65
C ILE A 37 4.77 4.59 -11.12
N SER A 38 5.65 5.26 -10.39
CA SER A 38 5.63 5.23 -8.92
C SER A 38 4.34 5.83 -8.35
N ARG A 39 3.81 6.90 -8.93
CA ARG A 39 2.52 7.49 -8.51
C ARG A 39 1.36 6.51 -8.71
N VAL A 40 1.32 5.84 -9.85
CA VAL A 40 0.30 4.81 -10.13
C VAL A 40 0.42 3.66 -9.11
N LEU A 41 1.63 3.17 -8.85
CA LEU A 41 1.86 2.11 -7.86
C LEU A 41 1.44 2.52 -6.44
N TYR A 42 1.63 3.78 -6.03
CA TYR A 42 1.14 4.27 -4.73
C TYR A 42 -0.38 4.22 -4.65
N ILE A 43 -1.09 4.62 -5.70
CA ILE A 43 -2.56 4.55 -5.74
C ILE A 43 -3.03 3.09 -5.68
N VAL A 44 -2.43 2.21 -6.47
CA VAL A 44 -2.74 0.77 -6.48
C VAL A 44 -2.50 0.15 -5.11
N SER A 45 -1.37 0.47 -4.45
CA SER A 45 -1.08 0.02 -3.09
C SER A 45 -2.18 0.39 -2.10
N THR A 46 -2.59 1.66 -2.11
CA THR A 46 -3.65 2.15 -1.21
C THR A 46 -4.99 1.46 -1.48
N ALA A 47 -5.33 1.29 -2.76
CA ALA A 47 -6.54 0.57 -3.16
C ALA A 47 -6.53 -0.89 -2.69
N LEU A 48 -5.41 -1.61 -2.85
CA LEU A 48 -5.28 -3.00 -2.38
C LEU A 48 -5.38 -3.11 -0.86
N ILE A 49 -4.78 -2.19 -0.10
CA ILE A 49 -4.91 -2.17 1.36
C ILE A 49 -6.38 -1.97 1.77
N ALA A 50 -7.10 -1.06 1.12
CA ALA A 50 -8.52 -0.83 1.38
C ALA A 50 -9.37 -2.04 0.99
N ILE A 51 -9.13 -2.64 -0.16
CA ILE A 51 -9.82 -3.86 -0.61
C ILE A 51 -9.56 -5.01 0.37
N GLY A 52 -8.33 -5.21 0.82
CA GLY A 52 -7.98 -6.23 1.81
C GLY A 52 -8.73 -6.04 3.12
N LEU A 53 -8.88 -4.78 3.60
CA LEU A 53 -9.71 -4.46 4.76
C LEU A 53 -11.18 -4.83 4.54
N LEU A 54 -11.76 -4.43 3.41
CA LEU A 54 -13.15 -4.69 3.10
C LEU A 54 -13.44 -6.19 2.96
N CYS A 55 -12.56 -6.92 2.27
CA CYS A 55 -12.68 -8.37 2.11
C CYS A 55 -12.60 -9.09 3.46
N ALA A 56 -11.66 -8.70 4.32
CA ALA A 56 -11.55 -9.27 5.67
C ALA A 56 -12.77 -8.94 6.51
N PHE A 57 -13.29 -7.71 6.43
CA PHE A 57 -14.49 -7.31 7.16
C PHE A 57 -15.71 -8.10 6.69
N ALA A 58 -15.96 -8.14 5.38
CA ALA A 58 -17.11 -8.86 4.82
C ALA A 58 -17.08 -10.34 5.16
N GLY A 59 -15.95 -11.01 4.96
CA GLY A 59 -15.81 -12.44 5.25
C GLY A 59 -15.92 -12.72 6.75
N TRP A 60 -15.37 -11.90 7.62
CA TRP A 60 -15.51 -12.08 9.06
C TRP A 60 -16.95 -11.80 9.52
N TYR A 61 -17.61 -10.79 8.99
CA TYR A 61 -18.98 -10.45 9.34
C TYR A 61 -19.96 -11.59 8.98
N GLU A 62 -19.75 -12.22 7.81
CA GLU A 62 -20.61 -13.29 7.32
C GLU A 62 -20.37 -14.61 8.06
N LEU A 63 -19.11 -15.01 8.24
CA LEU A 63 -18.76 -16.33 8.75
C LEU A 63 -18.46 -16.37 10.25
N GLN A 64 -18.22 -15.23 10.89
CA GLN A 64 -17.82 -15.11 12.31
C GLN A 64 -16.60 -16.00 12.66
N ARG A 65 -15.72 -16.23 11.68
CA ARG A 65 -14.51 -17.05 11.78
C ARG A 65 -13.26 -16.25 11.46
N MET A 66 -12.12 -16.75 11.92
CA MET A 66 -10.82 -16.10 11.65
C MET A 66 -10.24 -16.42 10.26
N GLU A 67 -10.71 -17.46 9.60
CA GLU A 67 -10.20 -17.90 8.29
C GLU A 67 -10.28 -16.83 7.19
N PRO A 68 -11.40 -16.08 7.01
CA PRO A 68 -11.49 -15.04 5.99
C PRO A 68 -10.53 -13.88 6.21
N LEU A 69 -10.11 -13.65 7.46
CA LEU A 69 -9.14 -12.60 7.78
C LEU A 69 -7.80 -12.84 7.11
N ALA A 70 -7.35 -14.09 7.04
CA ALA A 70 -6.09 -14.44 6.41
C ALA A 70 -6.06 -13.98 4.94
N GLY A 71 -7.16 -14.18 4.19
CA GLY A 71 -7.28 -13.71 2.82
C GLY A 71 -7.14 -12.19 2.69
N GLY A 72 -7.85 -11.44 3.53
CA GLY A 72 -7.76 -9.98 3.57
C GLY A 72 -6.36 -9.48 3.96
N MET A 73 -5.71 -10.13 4.94
CA MET A 73 -4.34 -9.81 5.36
C MET A 73 -3.31 -10.07 4.25
N VAL A 74 -3.47 -11.13 3.47
CA VAL A 74 -2.62 -11.41 2.31
C VAL A 74 -2.75 -10.30 1.27
N ILE A 75 -3.97 -9.85 0.95
CA ILE A 75 -4.20 -8.74 0.01
C ILE A 75 -3.54 -7.46 0.56
N GLN A 76 -3.66 -7.17 1.85
CA GLN A 76 -2.98 -6.02 2.47
C GLN A 76 -1.45 -6.13 2.39
N ALA A 77 -0.90 -7.31 2.61
CA ALA A 77 0.55 -7.55 2.51
C ALA A 77 1.06 -7.30 1.08
N VAL A 78 0.30 -7.74 0.06
CA VAL A 78 0.61 -7.43 -1.35
C VAL A 78 0.54 -5.93 -1.60
N GLY A 79 -0.48 -5.24 -1.08
CA GLY A 79 -0.59 -3.78 -1.17
C GLY A 79 0.62 -3.07 -0.52
N ALA A 80 1.04 -3.52 0.66
CA ALA A 80 2.23 -2.98 1.33
C ALA A 80 3.53 -3.25 0.53
N ALA A 81 3.69 -4.44 -0.05
CA ALA A 81 4.83 -4.77 -0.91
C ALA A 81 4.90 -3.85 -2.13
N ILE A 82 3.77 -3.59 -2.80
CA ILE A 82 3.69 -2.65 -3.93
C ILE A 82 4.09 -1.24 -3.50
N TYR A 83 3.71 -0.80 -2.30
CA TYR A 83 4.13 0.49 -1.74
C TYR A 83 5.66 0.58 -1.63
N PHE A 84 6.32 -0.46 -1.11
CA PHE A 84 7.77 -0.49 -1.01
C PHE A 84 8.45 -0.52 -2.38
N ILE A 85 7.91 -1.27 -3.35
CA ILE A 85 8.40 -1.30 -4.73
C ILE A 85 8.30 0.10 -5.35
N ALA A 86 7.16 0.78 -5.21
CA ALA A 86 6.97 2.14 -5.69
C ALA A 86 8.01 3.11 -5.12
N ARG A 87 8.34 2.95 -3.83
CA ARG A 87 9.35 3.75 -3.14
C ARG A 87 10.77 3.47 -3.63
N LEU A 88 11.07 2.22 -4.04
CA LEU A 88 12.38 1.85 -4.57
C LEU A 88 12.57 2.27 -6.03
N LEU A 89 11.46 2.33 -6.80
CA LEU A 89 11.52 2.68 -8.24
C LEU A 89 11.78 4.16 -8.47
N SER A 90 11.44 5.02 -7.54
CA SER A 90 11.54 6.47 -7.69
C SER A 90 12.11 7.12 -6.43
N ASP A 91 13.07 8.03 -6.63
CA ASP A 91 13.57 8.90 -5.57
C ASP A 91 12.52 9.95 -5.13
N ALA A 92 11.40 10.06 -5.86
CA ALA A 92 10.30 10.91 -5.50
C ALA A 92 9.59 10.36 -4.25
N LYS A 93 9.58 11.18 -3.19
CA LYS A 93 8.88 10.81 -1.94
C LYS A 93 7.39 10.61 -2.20
N ALA A 94 6.85 9.54 -1.60
CA ALA A 94 5.40 9.31 -1.61
C ALA A 94 4.67 10.51 -1.00
N PRO A 95 3.49 10.90 -1.52
CA PRO A 95 2.68 11.93 -0.88
C PRO A 95 2.41 11.56 0.58
N PHE A 96 2.57 12.54 1.47
CA PHE A 96 2.37 12.34 2.91
C PHE A 96 1.08 11.58 3.25
N TYR A 97 -0.03 12.00 2.64
CA TYR A 97 -1.34 11.39 2.91
C TYR A 97 -1.42 9.91 2.52
N VAL A 98 -0.77 9.51 1.42
CA VAL A 98 -0.75 8.11 0.96
C VAL A 98 -0.02 7.24 1.97
N THR A 99 1.16 7.68 2.42
CA THR A 99 1.94 6.96 3.44
C THR A 99 1.15 6.82 4.73
N TRP A 100 0.57 7.92 5.19
CA TRP A 100 -0.21 7.94 6.44
C TRP A 100 -1.45 7.06 6.35
N LEU A 101 -2.21 7.13 5.25
CA LEU A 101 -3.40 6.32 5.03
C LEU A 101 -3.08 4.82 4.97
N ASN A 102 -1.99 4.45 4.28
CA ASN A 102 -1.55 3.06 4.19
C ASN A 102 -1.16 2.51 5.56
N VAL A 103 -0.46 3.29 6.39
CA VAL A 103 -0.11 2.89 7.76
C VAL A 103 -1.38 2.70 8.60
N LEU A 104 -2.33 3.62 8.52
CA LEU A 104 -3.61 3.48 9.22
C LEU A 104 -4.38 2.24 8.76
N GLY A 105 -4.44 1.98 7.45
CA GLY A 105 -5.11 0.82 6.90
C GLY A 105 -4.50 -0.50 7.39
N VAL A 106 -3.19 -0.62 7.36
CA VAL A 106 -2.48 -1.84 7.79
C VAL A 106 -2.56 -2.04 9.30
N THR A 107 -2.53 -0.97 10.10
CA THR A 107 -2.54 -1.07 11.57
C THR A 107 -3.92 -1.26 12.17
N LEU A 108 -5.00 -1.07 11.41
CA LEU A 108 -6.37 -1.13 11.92
C LEU A 108 -6.71 -2.49 12.56
N MET A 109 -6.50 -3.59 11.83
CA MET A 109 -6.79 -4.93 12.35
C MET A 109 -5.91 -5.33 13.53
N PRO A 110 -4.57 -5.20 13.47
CA PRO A 110 -3.71 -5.53 14.60
C PRO A 110 -4.05 -4.75 15.86
N VAL A 111 -4.35 -3.45 15.74
CA VAL A 111 -4.75 -2.62 16.88
C VAL A 111 -6.08 -3.07 17.46
N SER A 112 -7.06 -3.42 16.61
CA SER A 112 -8.34 -3.94 17.06
C SER A 112 -8.19 -5.27 17.80
N MET A 113 -7.41 -6.21 17.25
CA MET A 113 -7.17 -7.50 17.91
C MET A 113 -6.45 -7.32 19.26
N PHE A 114 -5.44 -6.46 19.31
CA PHE A 114 -4.71 -6.17 20.53
C PHE A 114 -5.60 -5.54 21.62
N THR A 115 -6.41 -4.54 21.25
CA THR A 115 -7.34 -3.89 22.19
C THR A 115 -8.48 -4.80 22.61
N GLY A 116 -8.93 -5.71 21.74
CA GLY A 116 -9.88 -6.76 22.10
C GLY A 116 -9.32 -7.74 23.12
N TRP A 117 -8.07 -8.18 22.92
CA TRP A 117 -7.36 -9.01 23.89
C TRP A 117 -7.16 -8.30 25.23
N LEU A 118 -6.79 -7.02 25.19
CA LEU A 118 -6.65 -6.21 26.41
C LEU A 118 -8.00 -6.02 27.14
N SER A 119 -9.08 -5.80 26.40
CA SER A 119 -10.45 -5.71 26.96
C SER A 119 -10.85 -7.00 27.67
N LEU A 120 -10.53 -8.15 27.07
CA LEU A 120 -10.80 -9.46 27.68
C LEU A 120 -10.01 -9.65 28.98
N LEU A 121 -8.75 -9.27 29.02
CA LEU A 121 -7.90 -9.39 30.22
C LEU A 121 -8.34 -8.45 31.35
N LEU A 122 -8.65 -7.19 31.05
CA LEU A 122 -8.93 -6.18 32.08
C LEU A 122 -10.37 -6.20 32.57
N PHE A 123 -11.30 -6.42 31.66
CA PHE A 123 -12.74 -6.30 31.97
C PHE A 123 -13.51 -7.62 31.90
N HIS A 124 -12.85 -8.69 31.49
CA HIS A 124 -13.47 -10.01 31.26
C HIS A 124 -14.68 -9.92 30.30
N GLN A 125 -14.68 -8.93 29.42
CA GLN A 125 -15.76 -8.65 28.46
C GLN A 125 -15.24 -8.65 27.03
N GLY A 126 -16.08 -9.15 26.13
CA GLY A 126 -15.81 -9.18 24.71
C GLY A 126 -14.97 -10.39 24.29
N TRP A 127 -14.57 -10.38 23.06
CA TRP A 127 -13.69 -11.36 22.43
C TRP A 127 -12.66 -10.66 21.54
N VAL A 128 -11.64 -11.38 21.15
CA VAL A 128 -10.64 -10.88 20.20
C VAL A 128 -11.30 -10.81 18.82
N ALA A 129 -11.57 -9.59 18.36
CA ALA A 129 -12.19 -9.34 17.06
C ALA A 129 -11.30 -8.44 16.20
N PRO A 130 -11.27 -8.65 14.88
CA PRO A 130 -10.50 -7.81 13.96
C PRO A 130 -11.07 -6.41 13.82
N TYR A 131 -12.31 -6.21 14.26
CA TYR A 131 -13.02 -4.93 14.23
C TYR A 131 -13.74 -4.71 15.56
N PRO A 132 -13.79 -3.49 16.09
CA PRO A 132 -14.32 -3.20 17.43
C PRO A 132 -15.85 -3.28 17.52
N VAL A 133 -16.55 -3.43 16.40
CA VAL A 133 -18.02 -3.22 16.30
C VAL A 133 -18.85 -4.24 17.08
N VAL A 134 -18.33 -5.42 17.39
CA VAL A 134 -19.13 -6.56 17.90
C VAL A 134 -18.71 -7.03 19.30
N SER A 135 -17.60 -6.52 19.83
CA SER A 135 -16.96 -7.09 21.03
C SER A 135 -17.24 -6.36 22.34
N GLY A 136 -18.22 -5.43 22.36
CA GLY A 136 -18.64 -4.72 23.56
C GLY A 136 -18.03 -3.32 23.73
N PRO A 137 -18.63 -2.47 24.59
CA PRO A 137 -18.29 -1.05 24.71
C PRO A 137 -16.86 -0.81 25.20
N ALA A 138 -16.32 -1.65 26.06
CA ALA A 138 -14.95 -1.53 26.56
C ALA A 138 -13.93 -1.67 25.45
N HIS A 139 -14.09 -2.65 24.56
CA HIS A 139 -13.22 -2.83 23.40
C HIS A 139 -13.30 -1.63 22.45
N VAL A 140 -14.49 -1.12 22.18
CA VAL A 140 -14.70 0.06 21.31
C VAL A 140 -13.94 1.27 21.84
N ILE A 141 -14.08 1.57 23.14
CA ILE A 141 -13.39 2.71 23.76
C ILE A 141 -11.87 2.53 23.71
N LEU A 142 -11.35 1.37 24.10
CA LEU A 142 -9.92 1.07 24.05
C LEU A 142 -9.36 1.17 22.63
N PHE A 143 -10.11 0.66 21.66
CA PHE A 143 -9.72 0.73 20.25
C PHE A 143 -9.59 2.17 19.77
N PHE A 144 -10.62 3.00 19.98
CA PHE A 144 -10.58 4.39 19.54
C PHE A 144 -9.46 5.18 20.22
N CYS A 145 -9.24 4.97 21.52
CA CYS A 145 -8.13 5.61 22.23
C CYS A 145 -6.76 5.16 21.65
N ALA A 146 -6.53 3.87 21.47
CA ALA A 146 -5.28 3.35 20.95
C ALA A 146 -5.07 3.77 19.47
N TYR A 147 -6.11 3.67 18.66
CA TYR A 147 -6.04 4.03 17.25
C TYR A 147 -5.83 5.53 17.03
N PHE A 148 -6.42 6.37 17.87
CA PHE A 148 -6.16 7.81 17.88
C PHE A 148 -4.69 8.12 18.20
N VAL A 149 -4.11 7.43 19.18
CA VAL A 149 -2.68 7.58 19.51
C VAL A 149 -1.81 7.17 18.31
N VAL A 150 -2.10 6.03 17.67
CA VAL A 150 -1.40 5.58 16.46
C VAL A 150 -1.52 6.60 15.33
N ALA A 151 -2.72 7.15 15.10
CA ALA A 151 -2.96 8.15 14.07
C ALA A 151 -2.18 9.44 14.30
N VAL A 152 -2.15 9.94 15.54
CA VAL A 152 -1.43 11.17 15.90
C VAL A 152 0.09 10.96 15.85
N GLN A 153 0.59 9.84 16.37
CA GLN A 153 2.02 9.56 16.36
C GLN A 153 2.54 9.36 14.93
N SER A 154 1.83 8.58 14.12
CA SER A 154 2.20 8.38 12.70
C SER A 154 2.13 9.70 11.92
N HIS A 155 1.11 10.54 12.14
CA HIS A 155 1.03 11.86 11.54
C HIS A 155 2.22 12.74 11.91
N ARG A 156 2.57 12.82 13.20
CA ARG A 156 3.71 13.61 13.69
C ARG A 156 5.04 13.10 13.13
N PHE A 157 5.22 11.79 13.11
CA PHE A 157 6.42 11.15 12.59
C PHE A 157 6.64 11.46 11.10
N PHE A 158 5.62 11.25 10.28
CA PHE A 158 5.74 11.50 8.85
C PHE A 158 5.83 12.98 8.50
N LYS A 159 5.16 13.87 9.25
CA LYS A 159 5.28 15.31 9.04
C LYS A 159 6.68 15.85 9.35
N LYS A 160 7.40 15.22 10.28
CA LYS A 160 8.77 15.63 10.63
C LYS A 160 9.80 15.16 9.59
N HIS A 161 9.52 14.08 8.85
CA HIS A 161 10.44 13.46 7.89
C HIS A 161 10.10 13.76 6.42
N HIS A 162 9.04 14.50 6.15
CA HIS A 162 8.68 15.05 4.84
C HIS A 162 9.16 16.46 4.68
#